data_283cb6b01854691b96b46468ffd0d824
#
_entry.id   283cb6b01854691b96b46468ffd0d824
#
_cell.length_a   1.000
_cell.length_b   1.000
_cell.length_c   1.000
_cell.angle_alpha   90.00
_cell.angle_beta   90.00
_cell.angle_gamma   90.00
#
_symmetry.space_group_name_H-M   'P 1'
#
loop_
_entity.id
_entity.type
_entity.pdbx_description
1 polymer ?
#
loop_
_entity_poly.entity_id
_entity_poly.type
_entity_poly.pdbx_seq_one_letter_code
_entity_poly.pdbx_strand_id
1 'polypeptide(L)'
;MDQKTKERARRLLNRGANLLEQGKASEAIPHLERAYQLDNSSVPAQINLGGAYVLAGRHEKAIPLLEAARDAEPQNVMIWINLGAAYLGNPILATPEQQKQAIGAFEAALELNPGAPNVNYNLGLIFVDRKENDLAVAAFQRAIQVNPLDHDARAWLRRLGATQRNDGEDE
;
A
#
# COMPACT_ATOMS: atom_id res chain seq x y z
N MET A 1 20.28 -23.63 6.12
CA MET A 1 19.06 -24.24 5.50
C MET A 1 19.48 -25.13 4.34
N ASP A 2 19.02 -26.38 4.29
CA ASP A 2 19.34 -27.32 3.20
C ASP A 2 18.62 -26.97 1.89
N GLN A 3 19.10 -27.52 0.75
CA GLN A 3 18.59 -27.20 -0.58
C GLN A 3 17.11 -27.56 -0.76
N LYS A 4 16.66 -28.68 -0.19
CA LYS A 4 15.27 -29.14 -0.29
C LYS A 4 14.30 -28.18 0.42
N THR A 5 14.72 -27.66 1.57
CA THR A 5 13.96 -26.66 2.33
C THR A 5 13.88 -25.34 1.57
N LYS A 6 14.98 -24.88 0.96
CA LYS A 6 14.98 -23.67 0.10
C LYS A 6 14.00 -23.78 -1.06
N GLU A 7 14.04 -24.89 -1.77
CA GLU A 7 13.13 -25.12 -2.91
C GLU A 7 11.66 -25.18 -2.47
N ARG A 8 11.39 -25.77 -1.29
CA ARG A 8 10.05 -25.80 -0.73
C ARG A 8 9.56 -24.40 -0.36
N ALA A 9 10.40 -23.60 0.29
CA ALA A 9 10.07 -22.21 0.63
C ALA A 9 9.75 -21.40 -0.63
N ARG A 10 10.58 -21.50 -1.67
CA ARG A 10 10.38 -20.81 -2.95
C ARG A 10 9.08 -21.22 -3.63
N ARG A 11 8.75 -22.52 -3.67
CA ARG A 11 7.47 -22.98 -4.26
C ARG A 11 6.26 -22.43 -3.52
N LEU A 12 6.30 -22.39 -2.20
CA LEU A 12 5.22 -21.84 -1.38
C LEU A 12 5.09 -20.33 -1.57
N LEU A 13 6.21 -19.61 -1.61
CA LEU A 13 6.24 -18.18 -1.90
C LEU A 13 5.61 -17.87 -3.26
N ASN A 14 6.02 -18.55 -4.32
CA ASN A 14 5.48 -18.35 -5.66
C ASN A 14 3.97 -18.66 -5.72
N ARG A 15 3.52 -19.71 -5.02
CA ARG A 15 2.09 -20.02 -4.96
C ARG A 15 1.30 -18.92 -4.25
N GLY A 16 1.81 -18.40 -3.15
CA GLY A 16 1.20 -17.28 -2.44
C GLY A 16 1.17 -16.01 -3.28
N ALA A 17 2.27 -15.66 -3.96
CA ALA A 17 2.35 -14.52 -4.87
C ALA A 17 1.30 -14.60 -5.99
N ASN A 18 1.19 -15.76 -6.66
CA ASN A 18 0.19 -15.96 -7.70
C ASN A 18 -1.26 -15.82 -7.19
N LEU A 19 -1.52 -16.22 -5.94
CA LEU A 19 -2.84 -16.02 -5.33
C LEU A 19 -3.10 -14.53 -5.02
N LEU A 20 -2.08 -13.78 -4.62
CA LEU A 20 -2.20 -12.32 -4.45
C LEU A 20 -2.52 -11.61 -5.76
N GLU A 21 -1.85 -11.97 -6.85
CA GLU A 21 -2.14 -11.45 -8.20
C GLU A 21 -3.59 -11.72 -8.65
N GLN A 22 -4.19 -12.82 -8.16
CA GLN A 22 -5.59 -13.14 -8.37
C GLN A 22 -6.55 -12.45 -7.38
N GLY A 23 -6.06 -11.57 -6.48
CA GLY A 23 -6.86 -10.94 -5.44
C GLY A 23 -7.28 -11.86 -4.28
N LYS A 24 -6.71 -13.08 -4.19
CA LYS A 24 -7.06 -14.10 -3.20
C LYS A 24 -6.18 -14.06 -1.95
N ALA A 25 -6.13 -12.90 -1.31
CA ALA A 25 -5.24 -12.67 -0.16
C ALA A 25 -5.42 -13.71 0.97
N SER A 26 -6.67 -14.03 1.31
CA SER A 26 -6.95 -15.01 2.37
C SER A 26 -6.45 -16.41 2.05
N GLU A 27 -6.47 -16.81 0.79
CA GLU A 27 -5.93 -18.10 0.33
C GLU A 27 -4.40 -18.06 0.24
N ALA A 28 -3.81 -16.90 -0.05
CA ALA A 28 -2.36 -16.71 -0.13
C ALA A 28 -1.67 -16.86 1.23
N ILE A 29 -2.28 -16.34 2.30
CA ILE A 29 -1.70 -16.25 3.64
C ILE A 29 -1.12 -17.59 4.13
N PRO A 30 -1.82 -18.74 4.12
CA PRO A 30 -1.26 -20.00 4.62
C PRO A 30 0.01 -20.44 3.88
N HIS A 31 0.08 -20.18 2.59
CA HIS A 31 1.26 -20.52 1.77
C HIS A 31 2.44 -19.60 2.11
N LEU A 32 2.17 -18.30 2.26
CA LEU A 32 3.18 -17.30 2.59
C LEU A 32 3.69 -17.43 4.03
N GLU A 33 2.81 -17.69 4.99
CA GLU A 33 3.19 -18.00 6.37
C GLU A 33 4.15 -19.21 6.41
N ARG A 34 3.83 -20.26 5.65
CA ARG A 34 4.67 -21.44 5.60
C ARG A 34 6.00 -21.18 4.88
N ALA A 35 6.02 -20.36 3.84
CA ALA A 35 7.25 -19.93 3.17
C ALA A 35 8.14 -19.15 4.16
N TYR A 36 7.57 -18.18 4.88
CA TYR A 36 8.26 -17.39 5.88
C TYR A 36 8.78 -18.23 7.07
N GLN A 37 8.01 -19.22 7.53
CA GLN A 37 8.49 -20.16 8.57
C GLN A 37 9.71 -20.99 8.14
N LEU A 38 9.80 -21.30 6.84
CA LEU A 38 10.94 -22.03 6.28
C LEU A 38 12.15 -21.14 6.04
N ASP A 39 11.92 -19.87 5.71
CA ASP A 39 12.96 -18.86 5.48
C ASP A 39 12.47 -17.48 5.92
N ASN A 40 12.68 -17.15 7.18
CA ASN A 40 12.26 -15.89 7.76
C ASN A 40 13.14 -14.69 7.38
N SER A 41 14.30 -14.94 6.79
CA SER A 41 15.19 -13.91 6.26
C SER A 41 14.85 -13.51 4.81
N SER A 42 13.91 -14.21 4.17
CA SER A 42 13.50 -13.93 2.80
C SER A 42 12.71 -12.63 2.71
N VAL A 43 13.32 -11.57 2.19
CA VAL A 43 12.64 -10.27 1.96
C VAL A 43 11.40 -10.43 1.07
N PRO A 44 11.43 -11.20 -0.05
CA PRO A 44 10.21 -11.44 -0.82
C PRO A 44 9.09 -12.12 -0.02
N ALA A 45 9.41 -13.03 0.92
CA ALA A 45 8.40 -13.64 1.76
C ALA A 45 7.79 -12.65 2.77
N GLN A 46 8.63 -11.78 3.34
CA GLN A 46 8.19 -10.70 4.24
C GLN A 46 7.27 -9.72 3.52
N ILE A 47 7.62 -9.28 2.31
CA ILE A 47 6.83 -8.33 1.51
C ILE A 47 5.48 -8.95 1.13
N ASN A 48 5.49 -10.16 0.57
CA ASN A 48 4.27 -10.80 0.10
C ASN A 48 3.33 -11.16 1.25
N LEU A 49 3.86 -11.66 2.38
CA LEU A 49 3.06 -11.96 3.56
C LEU A 49 2.53 -10.68 4.21
N GLY A 50 3.36 -9.64 4.32
CA GLY A 50 2.95 -8.33 4.81
C GLY A 50 1.84 -7.73 3.96
N GLY A 51 2.00 -7.72 2.63
CA GLY A 51 0.97 -7.27 1.69
C GLY A 51 -0.31 -8.11 1.78
N ALA A 52 -0.21 -9.43 1.91
CA ALA A 52 -1.36 -10.31 2.11
C ALA A 52 -2.13 -9.98 3.41
N TYR A 53 -1.41 -9.68 4.49
CA TYR A 53 -2.02 -9.28 5.75
C TYR A 53 -2.69 -7.90 5.64
N VAL A 54 -2.08 -6.93 4.94
CA VAL A 54 -2.72 -5.63 4.66
C VAL A 54 -4.04 -5.82 3.93
N LEU A 55 -4.04 -6.59 2.83
CA LEU A 55 -5.24 -6.88 2.05
C LEU A 55 -6.32 -7.64 2.84
N ALA A 56 -5.92 -8.43 3.83
CA ALA A 56 -6.83 -9.15 4.72
C ALA A 56 -7.24 -8.35 5.97
N GLY A 57 -6.85 -7.07 6.08
CA GLY A 57 -7.15 -6.20 7.23
C GLY A 57 -6.39 -6.56 8.52
N ARG A 58 -5.33 -7.38 8.42
CA ARG A 58 -4.51 -7.83 9.56
C ARG A 58 -3.27 -6.94 9.73
N HIS A 59 -3.49 -5.63 9.84
CA HIS A 59 -2.44 -4.61 9.78
C HIS A 59 -1.35 -4.78 10.83
N GLU A 60 -1.73 -5.09 12.08
CA GLU A 60 -0.76 -5.32 13.17
C GLU A 60 0.22 -6.48 12.89
N LYS A 61 -0.21 -7.49 12.11
CA LYS A 61 0.67 -8.59 11.70
C LYS A 61 1.57 -8.21 10.52
N ALA A 62 1.14 -7.28 9.69
CA ALA A 62 1.89 -6.81 8.53
C ALA A 62 3.10 -5.95 8.94
N ILE A 63 2.93 -5.05 9.90
CA ILE A 63 3.92 -4.05 10.29
C ILE A 63 5.29 -4.66 10.58
N PRO A 64 5.48 -5.62 11.51
CA PRO A 64 6.82 -6.12 11.83
C PRO A 64 7.51 -6.82 10.65
N LEU A 65 6.75 -7.45 9.75
CA LEU A 65 7.31 -8.09 8.55
C LEU A 65 7.82 -7.05 7.56
N LEU A 66 7.03 -6.01 7.34
CA LEU A 66 7.36 -4.94 6.41
C LEU A 66 8.47 -4.03 6.94
N GLU A 67 8.54 -3.81 8.25
CA GLU A 67 9.67 -3.10 8.88
C GLU A 67 10.98 -3.87 8.73
N ALA A 68 10.96 -5.19 8.95
CA ALA A 68 12.13 -6.04 8.71
C ALA A 68 12.55 -6.03 7.23
N ALA A 69 11.59 -6.05 6.31
CA ALA A 69 11.86 -5.92 4.88
C ALA A 69 12.44 -4.55 4.51
N ARG A 70 11.92 -3.45 5.10
CA ARG A 70 12.44 -2.08 4.92
C ARG A 70 13.90 -1.97 5.35
N ASP A 71 14.24 -2.55 6.49
CA ASP A 71 15.60 -2.49 7.02
C ASP A 71 16.59 -3.24 6.12
N ALA A 72 16.13 -4.28 5.40
CA ALA A 72 16.93 -5.03 4.46
C ALA A 72 16.98 -4.37 3.05
N GLU A 73 15.88 -3.83 2.57
CA GLU A 73 15.73 -3.26 1.22
C GLU A 73 15.04 -1.88 1.26
N PRO A 74 15.67 -0.82 1.81
CA PRO A 74 15.03 0.49 2.00
C PRO A 74 14.67 1.20 0.67
N GLN A 75 15.24 0.77 -0.47
CA GLN A 75 14.94 1.33 -1.80
C GLN A 75 13.79 0.62 -2.52
N ASN A 76 13.14 -0.34 -1.88
CA ASN A 76 12.05 -1.07 -2.48
C ASN A 76 10.71 -0.35 -2.23
N VAL A 77 10.19 0.27 -3.29
CA VAL A 77 8.95 1.09 -3.25
C VAL A 77 7.76 0.31 -2.68
N MET A 78 7.62 -1.00 -3.02
CA MET A 78 6.50 -1.82 -2.57
C MET A 78 6.45 -1.99 -1.05
N ILE A 79 7.61 -1.99 -0.39
CA ILE A 79 7.68 -2.05 1.07
C ILE A 79 7.06 -0.80 1.68
N TRP A 80 7.43 0.37 1.19
CA TRP A 80 6.93 1.65 1.68
C TRP A 80 5.43 1.83 1.42
N ILE A 81 4.93 1.41 0.25
CA ILE A 81 3.49 1.40 -0.05
C ILE A 81 2.73 0.52 0.94
N ASN A 82 3.21 -0.71 1.16
CA ASN A 82 2.58 -1.65 2.08
C ASN A 82 2.68 -1.19 3.54
N LEU A 83 3.79 -0.60 3.97
CA LEU A 83 3.94 0.00 5.30
C LEU A 83 2.96 1.15 5.51
N GLY A 84 2.86 2.06 4.55
CA GLY A 84 1.89 3.15 4.62
C GLY A 84 0.46 2.63 4.80
N ALA A 85 0.07 1.62 4.02
CA ALA A 85 -1.24 0.99 4.14
C ALA A 85 -1.41 0.22 5.47
N ALA A 86 -0.34 -0.43 5.97
CA ALA A 86 -0.36 -1.13 7.25
C ALA A 86 -0.52 -0.18 8.44
N TYR A 87 0.24 0.93 8.47
CA TYR A 87 0.12 1.95 9.52
C TYR A 87 -1.23 2.65 9.48
N LEU A 88 -1.75 2.96 8.29
CA LEU A 88 -3.04 3.62 8.14
C LEU A 88 -4.19 2.72 8.63
N GLY A 89 -4.13 1.42 8.33
CA GLY A 89 -5.21 0.51 8.66
C GLY A 89 -6.53 0.94 8.01
N ASN A 90 -7.54 1.17 8.86
CA ASN A 90 -8.78 1.79 8.41
C ASN A 90 -8.64 3.32 8.43
N PRO A 91 -8.69 4.01 7.28
CA PRO A 91 -8.48 5.46 7.22
C PRO A 91 -9.42 6.28 8.12
N ILE A 92 -10.65 5.80 8.35
CA ILE A 92 -11.67 6.50 9.16
C ILE A 92 -11.40 6.34 10.67
N LEU A 93 -10.71 5.27 11.06
CA LEU A 93 -10.45 4.93 12.47
C LEU A 93 -9.00 5.18 12.87
N ALA A 94 -8.15 5.58 11.94
CA ALA A 94 -6.72 5.78 12.17
C ALA A 94 -6.46 6.92 13.16
N THR A 95 -5.66 6.64 14.17
CA THR A 95 -5.22 7.67 15.12
C THR A 95 -4.28 8.67 14.44
N PRO A 96 -4.12 9.90 14.99
CA PRO A 96 -3.16 10.87 14.45
C PRO A 96 -1.74 10.32 14.32
N GLU A 97 -1.31 9.46 15.23
CA GLU A 97 0.02 8.83 15.17
C GLU A 97 0.11 7.82 14.03
N GLN A 98 -0.90 6.99 13.84
CA GLN A 98 -0.98 6.07 12.71
C GLN A 98 -0.99 6.80 11.38
N GLN A 99 -1.76 7.89 11.27
CA GLN A 99 -1.77 8.74 10.08
C GLN A 99 -0.40 9.36 9.82
N LYS A 100 0.31 9.82 10.85
CA LYS A 100 1.66 10.37 10.71
C LYS A 100 2.65 9.33 10.19
N GLN A 101 2.63 8.11 10.75
CA GLN A 101 3.47 7.01 10.29
C GLN A 101 3.15 6.63 8.85
N ALA A 102 1.84 6.57 8.49
CA ALA A 102 1.40 6.28 7.13
C ALA A 102 1.86 7.35 6.13
N ILE A 103 1.70 8.64 6.47
CA ILE A 103 2.18 9.75 5.64
C ILE A 103 3.68 9.60 5.38
N GLY A 104 4.50 9.41 6.42
CA GLY A 104 5.94 9.27 6.26
C GLY A 104 6.34 8.09 5.36
N ALA A 105 5.65 6.96 5.46
CA ALA A 105 5.88 5.81 4.58
C ALA A 105 5.44 6.10 3.13
N PHE A 106 4.30 6.76 2.93
CA PHE A 106 3.83 7.14 1.60
C PHE A 106 4.73 8.19 0.93
N GLU A 107 5.23 9.16 1.70
CA GLU A 107 6.21 10.14 1.21
C GLU A 107 7.51 9.46 0.76
N ALA A 108 8.04 8.52 1.55
CA ALA A 108 9.20 7.72 1.15
C ALA A 108 8.94 6.91 -0.13
N ALA A 109 7.74 6.36 -0.30
CA ALA A 109 7.36 5.68 -1.54
C ALA A 109 7.36 6.65 -2.75
N LEU A 110 6.86 7.88 -2.57
CA LEU A 110 6.81 8.90 -3.64
C LEU A 110 8.19 9.49 -3.97
N GLU A 111 9.09 9.58 -2.99
CA GLU A 111 10.50 9.95 -3.23
C GLU A 111 11.19 8.93 -4.14
N LEU A 112 10.94 7.64 -3.93
CA LEU A 112 11.50 6.56 -4.74
C LEU A 112 10.80 6.42 -6.10
N ASN A 113 9.50 6.61 -6.13
CA ASN A 113 8.67 6.55 -7.34
C ASN A 113 7.50 7.54 -7.25
N PRO A 114 7.59 8.71 -7.90
CA PRO A 114 6.49 9.68 -7.92
C PRO A 114 5.16 9.15 -8.49
N GLY A 115 5.21 8.09 -9.30
CA GLY A 115 4.05 7.39 -9.86
C GLY A 115 3.61 6.18 -9.03
N ALA A 116 4.02 6.05 -7.77
CA ALA A 116 3.64 4.92 -6.92
C ALA A 116 2.11 4.77 -6.84
N PRO A 117 1.57 3.57 -7.18
CA PRO A 117 0.13 3.39 -7.29
C PRO A 117 -0.56 3.51 -5.93
N ASN A 118 -1.78 4.06 -5.93
CA ASN A 118 -2.65 4.24 -4.76
C ASN A 118 -2.11 5.13 -3.63
N VAL A 119 -0.85 5.56 -3.67
CA VAL A 119 -0.24 6.36 -2.61
C VAL A 119 -0.94 7.71 -2.48
N ASN A 120 -1.07 8.44 -3.58
CA ASN A 120 -1.72 9.75 -3.58
C ASN A 120 -3.21 9.65 -3.19
N TYR A 121 -3.90 8.57 -3.55
CA TYR A 121 -5.27 8.32 -3.13
C TYR A 121 -5.37 8.16 -1.60
N ASN A 122 -4.50 7.33 -1.00
CA ASN A 122 -4.47 7.12 0.44
C ASN A 122 -4.10 8.38 1.22
N LEU A 123 -3.14 9.19 0.73
CA LEU A 123 -2.84 10.51 1.29
C LEU A 123 -4.05 11.42 1.25
N GLY A 124 -4.80 11.43 0.13
CA GLY A 124 -6.05 12.18 0.01
C GLY A 124 -7.07 11.79 1.07
N LEU A 125 -7.25 10.50 1.35
CA LEU A 125 -8.16 10.04 2.41
C LEU A 125 -7.71 10.52 3.81
N ILE A 126 -6.42 10.48 4.10
CA ILE A 126 -5.87 10.99 5.37
C ILE A 126 -6.16 12.48 5.51
N PHE A 127 -5.91 13.28 4.47
CA PHE A 127 -6.13 14.71 4.49
C PHE A 127 -7.63 15.09 4.60
N VAL A 128 -8.52 14.29 4.01
CA VAL A 128 -9.98 14.46 4.22
C VAL A 128 -10.34 14.26 5.69
N ASP A 129 -9.85 13.19 6.32
CA ASP A 129 -10.14 12.92 7.74
C ASP A 129 -9.59 14.03 8.65
N ARG A 130 -8.44 14.58 8.31
CA ARG A 130 -7.81 15.73 9.01
C ARG A 130 -8.46 17.07 8.69
N LYS A 131 -9.45 17.12 7.78
CA LYS A 131 -10.10 18.33 7.28
C LYS A 131 -9.14 19.31 6.58
N GLU A 132 -8.04 18.81 6.05
CA GLU A 132 -7.04 19.52 5.26
C GLU A 132 -7.44 19.47 3.78
N ASN A 133 -8.56 20.11 3.43
CA ASN A 133 -9.23 19.92 2.13
C ASN A 133 -8.35 20.30 0.93
N ASP A 134 -7.52 21.34 1.04
CA ASP A 134 -6.63 21.75 -0.08
C ASP A 134 -5.58 20.67 -0.37
N LEU A 135 -5.02 20.05 0.68
CA LEU A 135 -4.08 18.94 0.54
C LEU A 135 -4.76 17.69 -0.02
N ALA A 136 -5.99 17.42 0.42
CA ALA A 136 -6.79 16.32 -0.10
C ALA A 136 -7.05 16.47 -1.60
N VAL A 137 -7.47 17.66 -2.03
CA VAL A 137 -7.68 17.99 -3.45
C VAL A 137 -6.40 17.77 -4.26
N ALA A 138 -5.27 18.32 -3.80
CA ALA A 138 -3.98 18.15 -4.47
C ALA A 138 -3.56 16.67 -4.58
N ALA A 139 -3.79 15.89 -3.52
CA ALA A 139 -3.49 14.47 -3.50
C ALA A 139 -4.37 13.68 -4.49
N PHE A 140 -5.70 13.90 -4.50
CA PHE A 140 -6.57 13.22 -5.46
C PHE A 140 -6.31 13.63 -6.90
N GLN A 141 -5.93 14.88 -7.16
CA GLN A 141 -5.51 15.32 -8.50
C GLN A 141 -4.27 14.55 -8.97
N ARG A 142 -3.27 14.37 -8.11
CA ARG A 142 -2.09 13.55 -8.42
C ARG A 142 -2.46 12.08 -8.61
N ALA A 143 -3.41 11.55 -7.82
CA ALA A 143 -3.91 10.18 -8.02
C ALA A 143 -4.47 9.98 -9.42
N ILE A 144 -5.27 10.93 -9.94
CA ILE A 144 -5.82 10.89 -11.30
C ILE A 144 -4.72 11.06 -12.36
N GLN A 145 -3.68 11.84 -12.10
CA GLN A 145 -2.53 11.94 -13.04
C GLN A 145 -1.79 10.60 -13.17
N VAL A 146 -1.67 9.84 -12.06
CA VAL A 146 -1.05 8.50 -12.07
C VAL A 146 -2.00 7.45 -12.68
N ASN A 147 -3.27 7.48 -12.30
CA ASN A 147 -4.31 6.60 -12.82
C ASN A 147 -5.51 7.41 -13.32
N PRO A 148 -5.58 7.73 -14.63
CA PRO A 148 -6.70 8.49 -15.18
C PRO A 148 -8.07 7.82 -15.04
N LEU A 149 -8.13 6.54 -14.73
CA LEU A 149 -9.37 5.78 -14.51
C LEU A 149 -9.75 5.65 -13.02
N ASP A 150 -9.09 6.37 -12.13
CA ASP A 150 -9.43 6.38 -10.71
C ASP A 150 -10.76 7.09 -10.47
N HIS A 151 -11.83 6.31 -10.50
CA HIS A 151 -13.20 6.82 -10.30
C HIS A 151 -13.42 7.29 -8.86
N ASP A 152 -12.74 6.70 -7.88
CA ASP A 152 -12.89 7.04 -6.48
C ASP A 152 -12.22 8.39 -6.17
N ALA A 153 -11.01 8.63 -6.70
CA ALA A 153 -10.35 9.93 -6.58
C ALA A 153 -11.18 11.04 -7.24
N ARG A 154 -11.78 10.78 -8.43
CA ARG A 154 -12.70 11.73 -9.07
C ARG A 154 -13.95 12.00 -8.24
N ALA A 155 -14.50 10.97 -7.59
CA ALA A 155 -15.66 11.13 -6.73
C ALA A 155 -15.35 12.02 -5.52
N TRP A 156 -14.16 11.88 -4.94
CA TRP A 156 -13.69 12.74 -3.86
C TRP A 156 -13.50 14.19 -4.31
N LEU A 157 -12.89 14.43 -5.47
CA LEU A 157 -12.76 15.79 -6.00
C LEU A 157 -14.13 16.48 -6.20
N ARG A 158 -15.13 15.75 -6.72
CA ARG A 158 -16.49 16.29 -6.81
C ARG A 158 -17.08 16.64 -5.44
N ARG A 159 -16.90 15.78 -4.43
CA ARG A 159 -17.37 16.01 -3.05
C ARG A 159 -16.72 17.24 -2.40
N LEU A 160 -15.44 17.46 -2.70
CA LEU A 160 -14.66 18.58 -2.20
C LEU A 160 -14.90 19.88 -3.00
N GLY A 161 -15.77 19.87 -4.01
CA GLY A 161 -16.06 21.02 -4.85
C GLY A 161 -14.94 21.40 -5.82
N ALA A 162 -13.96 20.52 -6.00
CA ALA A 162 -12.79 20.73 -6.87
C ALA A 162 -12.99 20.08 -8.25
N THR A 163 -14.19 20.09 -8.81
CA THR A 163 -14.39 19.75 -10.22
C THR A 163 -13.68 20.79 -11.06
N GLN A 164 -12.80 20.33 -11.97
CA GLN A 164 -12.27 21.20 -13.01
C GLN A 164 -13.47 21.91 -13.68
N ARG A 165 -13.55 23.22 -13.55
CA ARG A 165 -14.28 23.99 -14.53
C ARG A 165 -13.55 23.69 -15.86
N ASN A 166 -14.23 23.04 -16.78
CA ASN A 166 -13.85 23.09 -18.19
C ASN A 166 -13.95 24.56 -18.59
N ASP A 167 -12.86 25.31 -18.47
CA ASP A 167 -12.69 26.60 -19.10
C ASP A 167 -12.53 26.31 -20.60
N GLY A 168 -13.62 26.08 -21.27
CA GLY A 168 -13.59 25.71 -22.68
C GLY A 168 -14.98 25.54 -23.31
N GLU A 169 -15.97 26.34 -22.89
CA GLU A 169 -17.15 26.61 -23.70
C GLU A 169 -17.62 28.03 -23.36
N ASP A 170 -17.08 29.01 -24.07
CA ASP A 170 -17.72 30.26 -24.43
C ASP A 170 -16.75 31.05 -25.35
N GLU A 171 -16.79 30.70 -26.65
CA GLU A 171 -16.66 31.66 -27.77
C GLU A 171 -17.31 31.05 -29.02
#